data_f63663a2837918fd68d5ccc506245f4f
#
_entry.id   f63663a2837918fd68d5ccc506245f4f
#
_cell.length_a   1.000
_cell.length_b   1.000
_cell.length_c   1.000
_cell.angle_alpha   90.00
_cell.angle_beta   90.00
_cell.angle_gamma   90.00
#
_symmetry.space_group_name_H-M   'P 1'
#
loop_
_entity.id
_entity.type
_entity.pdbx_description
1 polymer ?
#
loop_
_entity_poly.entity_id
_entity_poly.type
_entity_poly.pdbx_seq_one_letter_code
_entity_poly.pdbx_strand_id
1 'polypeptide(L)'
;MEESVALRSYFQAHKQEMIDTLAAWVAVPSVRGDARPGMPYGTEPTRMLKLALEQCAALGFQTESVANCMGSVELNDLPAALAVLCHLDVVPAGEGWSQDPFVLTYRQDTDRLYGRGAIDNKGPAVAALYAMRAIRELHIPMKHGVRLLLGTDEENGSSDLTAYLQQRTMPPMVFTPDGDYPVINIEKGMLRLTPVSYTHLRAHETPEHL
;
A
#
# COMPACT_ATOMS: atom_id res chain seq x y z
N MET A 1 4.19 30.31 5.27
CA MET A 1 3.56 30.76 4.01
C MET A 1 4.42 30.40 2.81
N GLU A 2 5.74 30.66 2.83
CA GLU A 2 6.67 30.32 1.74
C GLU A 2 6.78 28.79 1.48
N GLU A 3 6.92 27.96 2.51
CA GLU A 3 6.99 26.49 2.38
C GLU A 3 5.74 25.89 1.74
N SER A 4 4.54 26.38 2.11
CA SER A 4 3.28 25.92 1.53
C SER A 4 3.15 26.26 0.04
N VAL A 5 3.71 27.39 -0.39
CA VAL A 5 3.75 27.78 -1.80
C VAL A 5 4.76 26.92 -2.56
N ALA A 6 5.93 26.69 -1.98
CA ALA A 6 6.97 25.83 -2.58
C ALA A 6 6.46 24.39 -2.77
N LEU A 7 5.77 23.80 -1.77
CA LEU A 7 5.17 22.47 -1.87
C LEU A 7 4.10 22.41 -2.97
N ARG A 8 3.21 23.40 -3.06
CA ARG A 8 2.19 23.45 -4.14
C ARG A 8 2.82 23.49 -5.51
N SER A 9 3.83 24.35 -5.69
CA SER A 9 4.56 24.48 -6.95
C SER A 9 5.28 23.18 -7.30
N TYR A 10 5.88 22.52 -6.31
CA TYR A 10 6.53 21.23 -6.47
C TYR A 10 5.56 20.17 -6.99
N PHE A 11 4.43 19.96 -6.32
CA PHE A 11 3.44 18.96 -6.74
C PHE A 11 2.82 19.28 -8.10
N GLN A 12 2.62 20.57 -8.42
CA GLN A 12 2.14 20.96 -9.73
C GLN A 12 3.16 20.62 -10.83
N ALA A 13 4.44 20.84 -10.58
CA ALA A 13 5.51 20.52 -11.51
C ALA A 13 5.69 19.01 -11.73
N HIS A 14 5.42 18.19 -10.70
CA HIS A 14 5.58 16.73 -10.74
C HIS A 14 4.27 15.97 -10.95
N LYS A 15 3.14 16.67 -11.22
CA LYS A 15 1.81 16.03 -11.37
C LYS A 15 1.83 14.90 -12.39
N GLN A 16 2.41 15.11 -13.56
CA GLN A 16 2.45 14.07 -14.60
C GLN A 16 3.30 12.87 -14.17
N GLU A 17 4.45 13.09 -13.55
CA GLU A 17 5.32 12.02 -13.06
C GLU A 17 4.64 11.17 -11.97
N MET A 18 3.86 11.80 -11.08
CA MET A 18 3.03 11.11 -10.11
C MET A 18 1.96 10.22 -10.78
N ILE A 19 1.30 10.76 -11.81
CA ILE A 19 0.29 10.02 -12.58
C ILE A 19 0.95 8.83 -13.31
N ASP A 20 2.11 9.02 -13.92
CA ASP A 20 2.84 7.96 -14.63
C ASP A 20 3.30 6.85 -13.66
N THR A 21 3.76 7.24 -12.47
CA THR A 21 4.11 6.28 -11.40
C THR A 21 2.88 5.46 -10.98
N LEU A 22 1.75 6.14 -10.74
CA LEU A 22 0.50 5.47 -10.38
C LEU A 22 0.01 4.56 -11.52
N ALA A 23 0.11 5.00 -12.77
CA ALA A 23 -0.28 4.20 -13.92
C ALA A 23 0.54 2.90 -14.00
N ALA A 24 1.85 2.98 -13.79
CA ALA A 24 2.72 1.80 -13.75
C ALA A 24 2.34 0.84 -12.61
N TRP A 25 1.94 1.36 -11.44
CA TRP A 25 1.52 0.53 -10.32
C TRP A 25 0.14 -0.08 -10.54
N VAL A 26 -0.82 0.68 -11.08
CA VAL A 26 -2.17 0.18 -11.43
C VAL A 26 -2.10 -0.93 -12.48
N ALA A 27 -1.17 -0.84 -13.43
CA ALA A 27 -0.97 -1.85 -14.47
C ALA A 27 -0.53 -3.23 -13.94
N VAL A 28 -0.15 -3.33 -12.67
CA VAL A 28 0.13 -4.61 -12.01
C VAL A 28 -1.13 -5.08 -11.28
N PRO A 29 -1.79 -6.18 -11.72
CA PRO A 29 -2.98 -6.72 -11.05
C PRO A 29 -2.57 -7.50 -9.79
N SER A 30 -2.12 -6.79 -8.77
CA SER A 30 -1.52 -7.32 -7.53
C SER A 30 -2.55 -7.98 -6.60
N VAL A 31 -3.44 -8.77 -7.17
CA VAL A 31 -4.38 -9.61 -6.43
C VAL A 31 -3.63 -10.79 -5.81
N ARG A 32 -3.94 -11.10 -4.55
CA ARG A 32 -3.37 -12.25 -3.85
C ARG A 32 -3.63 -13.54 -4.64
N GLY A 33 -2.58 -14.34 -4.79
CA GLY A 33 -2.61 -15.66 -5.41
C GLY A 33 -1.97 -16.72 -4.51
N ASP A 34 -1.80 -17.91 -5.05
CA ASP A 34 -1.18 -19.03 -4.33
C ASP A 34 0.27 -18.72 -3.95
N ALA A 35 0.62 -19.07 -2.72
CA ALA A 35 1.98 -18.95 -2.23
C ALA A 35 2.96 -19.83 -3.03
N ARG A 36 4.15 -19.29 -3.29
CA ARG A 36 5.26 -19.98 -3.97
C ARG A 36 6.56 -19.69 -3.23
N PRO A 37 7.62 -20.46 -3.44
CA PRO A 37 8.92 -20.16 -2.85
C PRO A 37 9.35 -18.71 -3.12
N GLY A 38 9.58 -17.93 -2.07
CA GLY A 38 9.93 -16.51 -2.15
C GLY A 38 8.80 -15.56 -2.56
N MET A 39 7.57 -16.05 -2.73
CA MET A 39 6.39 -15.28 -3.15
C MET A 39 5.21 -15.63 -2.24
N PRO A 40 5.17 -15.14 -0.99
CA PRO A 40 4.20 -15.58 0.02
C PRO A 40 2.74 -15.33 -0.39
N TYR A 41 2.48 -14.32 -1.20
CA TYR A 41 1.13 -13.97 -1.66
C TYR A 41 0.97 -14.10 -3.19
N GLY A 42 1.84 -14.90 -3.82
CA GLY A 42 1.79 -15.16 -5.25
C GLY A 42 2.64 -14.20 -6.09
N THR A 43 2.58 -14.38 -7.39
CA THR A 43 3.48 -13.72 -8.35
C THR A 43 3.21 -12.22 -8.45
N GLU A 44 1.94 -11.81 -8.54
CA GLU A 44 1.59 -10.43 -8.85
C GLU A 44 1.86 -9.47 -7.68
N PRO A 45 1.53 -9.78 -6.40
CA PRO A 45 1.94 -8.92 -5.28
C PRO A 45 3.46 -8.82 -5.16
N THR A 46 4.20 -9.92 -5.39
CA THR A 46 5.66 -9.89 -5.38
C THR A 46 6.24 -9.02 -6.51
N ARG A 47 5.66 -9.11 -7.72
CA ARG A 47 6.04 -8.27 -8.87
C ARG A 47 5.76 -6.79 -8.59
N MET A 48 4.63 -6.49 -7.96
CA MET A 48 4.25 -5.13 -7.58
C MET A 48 5.23 -4.53 -6.56
N LEU A 49 5.54 -5.29 -5.52
CA LEU A 49 6.51 -4.85 -4.50
C LEU A 49 7.87 -4.56 -5.11
N LYS A 50 8.37 -5.46 -5.96
CA LYS A 50 9.64 -5.28 -6.65
C LYS A 50 9.64 -4.00 -7.50
N LEU A 51 8.61 -3.79 -8.33
CA LEU A 51 8.47 -2.60 -9.16
C LEU A 51 8.47 -1.33 -8.31
N ALA A 52 7.69 -1.29 -7.22
CA ALA A 52 7.61 -0.15 -6.35
C ALA A 52 8.97 0.19 -5.71
N LEU A 53 9.67 -0.82 -5.18
CA LEU A 53 10.98 -0.62 -4.57
C LEU A 53 12.04 -0.19 -5.59
N GLU A 54 12.04 -0.74 -6.81
CA GLU A 54 12.93 -0.31 -7.89
C GLU A 54 12.69 1.15 -8.28
N GLN A 55 11.43 1.58 -8.37
CA GLN A 55 11.11 2.98 -8.66
C GLN A 55 11.48 3.91 -7.50
N CYS A 56 11.23 3.52 -6.26
CA CYS A 56 11.69 4.29 -5.08
C CYS A 56 13.22 4.42 -5.06
N ALA A 57 13.95 3.35 -5.37
CA ALA A 57 15.41 3.37 -5.46
C ALA A 57 15.90 4.27 -6.60
N ALA A 58 15.23 4.25 -7.77
CA ALA A 58 15.55 5.13 -8.89
C ALA A 58 15.32 6.62 -8.55
N LEU A 59 14.37 6.91 -7.67
CA LEU A 59 14.19 8.24 -7.09
C LEU A 59 15.24 8.59 -6.02
N GLY A 60 16.18 7.67 -5.69
CA GLY A 60 17.28 7.89 -4.77
C GLY A 60 16.95 7.63 -3.30
N PHE A 61 15.89 6.89 -3.00
CA PHE A 61 15.58 6.42 -1.65
C PHE A 61 16.32 5.13 -1.31
N GLN A 62 16.66 4.95 -0.05
CA GLN A 62 17.07 3.64 0.46
C GLN A 62 15.83 2.75 0.59
N THR A 63 15.93 1.53 0.04
CA THR A 63 14.81 0.58 0.00
C THR A 63 15.24 -0.78 0.53
N GLU A 64 14.31 -1.47 1.19
CA GLU A 64 14.49 -2.83 1.66
C GLU A 64 13.21 -3.64 1.39
N SER A 65 13.38 -4.93 1.02
CA SER A 65 12.28 -5.90 1.02
C SER A 65 12.40 -6.80 2.24
N VAL A 66 11.42 -6.77 3.12
CA VAL A 66 11.36 -7.58 4.35
C VAL A 66 10.44 -8.78 4.10
N ALA A 67 10.94 -9.99 4.36
CA ALA A 67 10.22 -11.25 4.18
C ALA A 67 9.58 -11.43 2.77
N ASN A 68 10.06 -10.71 1.75
CA ASN A 68 9.51 -10.66 0.39
C ASN A 68 8.02 -10.26 0.32
N CYS A 69 7.52 -9.54 1.32
CA CYS A 69 6.11 -9.15 1.39
C CYS A 69 5.86 -7.72 1.89
N MET A 70 6.86 -7.09 2.50
CA MET A 70 6.76 -5.71 2.96
C MET A 70 7.95 -4.91 2.46
N GLY A 71 7.69 -3.80 1.78
CA GLY A 71 8.70 -2.83 1.39
C GLY A 71 8.93 -1.78 2.47
N SER A 72 10.18 -1.38 2.65
CA SER A 72 10.57 -0.24 3.48
C SER A 72 11.33 0.76 2.63
N VAL A 73 10.93 2.03 2.71
CA VAL A 73 11.53 3.15 1.97
C VAL A 73 11.84 4.25 2.97
N GLU A 74 13.11 4.62 3.10
CA GLU A 74 13.57 5.60 4.10
C GLU A 74 13.71 6.99 3.46
N LEU A 75 13.16 8.02 4.12
CA LEU A 75 13.31 9.42 3.70
C LEU A 75 14.78 9.87 3.77
N ASN A 76 15.48 9.51 4.83
CA ASN A 76 16.86 9.91 5.14
C ASN A 76 17.50 8.91 6.11
N ASP A 77 18.74 9.16 6.49
CA ASP A 77 19.54 8.30 7.38
C ASP A 77 19.25 8.51 8.89
N LEU A 78 18.29 9.38 9.24
CA LEU A 78 17.90 9.60 10.64
C LEU A 78 16.97 8.47 11.12
N PRO A 79 16.99 8.14 12.42
CA PRO A 79 16.03 7.19 12.97
C PRO A 79 14.58 7.61 12.65
N ALA A 80 13.82 6.71 12.07
CA ALA A 80 12.44 6.97 11.72
C ALA A 80 11.57 7.11 12.98
N ALA A 81 10.90 8.26 13.11
CA ALA A 81 9.92 8.51 14.16
C ALA A 81 8.48 8.35 13.67
N LEU A 82 8.28 8.33 12.36
CA LEU A 82 6.99 8.18 11.71
C LEU A 82 7.06 7.10 10.64
N ALA A 83 6.07 6.21 10.61
CA ALA A 83 5.79 5.37 9.45
C ALA A 83 4.50 5.81 8.76
N VAL A 84 4.53 5.82 7.43
CA VAL A 84 3.34 5.87 6.58
C VAL A 84 3.10 4.46 6.08
N LEU A 85 2.01 3.83 6.51
CA LEU A 85 1.68 2.46 6.15
C LEU A 85 0.69 2.45 4.99
N CYS A 86 1.12 1.92 3.87
CA CYS A 86 0.31 1.76 2.66
C CYS A 86 0.35 0.31 2.20
N HIS A 87 -0.59 -0.09 1.35
CA HIS A 87 -0.55 -1.39 0.71
C HIS A 87 -0.58 -1.30 -0.82
N LEU A 88 -0.05 -2.32 -1.47
CA LEU A 88 0.10 -2.43 -2.91
C LEU A 88 -0.76 -3.55 -3.51
N ASP A 89 -1.25 -4.47 -2.68
CA ASP A 89 -2.22 -5.47 -3.10
C ASP A 89 -3.59 -4.84 -3.35
N VAL A 90 -4.40 -5.54 -4.10
CA VAL A 90 -5.74 -5.08 -4.48
C VAL A 90 -6.70 -6.27 -4.48
N VAL A 91 -7.97 -6.01 -4.19
CA VAL A 91 -9.03 -7.01 -4.41
C VAL A 91 -9.21 -7.29 -5.90
N PRO A 92 -9.78 -8.46 -6.28
CA PRO A 92 -10.15 -8.73 -7.66
C PRO A 92 -10.98 -7.59 -8.26
N ALA A 93 -10.78 -7.32 -9.55
CA ALA A 93 -11.45 -6.20 -10.21
C ALA A 93 -12.98 -6.30 -10.13
N GLY A 94 -13.53 -7.52 -10.20
CA GLY A 94 -14.98 -7.72 -10.30
C GLY A 94 -15.52 -7.32 -11.67
N GLU A 95 -16.83 -7.18 -11.75
CA GLU A 95 -17.54 -6.82 -12.97
C GLU A 95 -17.99 -5.35 -12.97
N GLY A 96 -18.52 -4.86 -14.09
CA GLY A 96 -19.12 -3.53 -14.21
C GLY A 96 -18.15 -2.40 -14.57
N TRP A 97 -16.90 -2.70 -14.89
CA TRP A 97 -15.96 -1.71 -15.39
C TRP A 97 -16.29 -1.31 -16.83
N SER A 98 -16.31 0.01 -17.09
CA SER A 98 -16.48 0.55 -18.44
C SER A 98 -15.19 0.51 -19.29
N GLN A 99 -14.07 0.17 -18.67
CA GLN A 99 -12.73 0.09 -19.26
C GLN A 99 -11.89 -0.92 -18.47
N ASP A 100 -10.71 -1.28 -18.98
CA ASP A 100 -9.80 -2.17 -18.26
C ASP A 100 -9.45 -1.58 -16.89
N PRO A 101 -9.74 -2.27 -15.77
CA PRO A 101 -9.49 -1.79 -14.42
C PRO A 101 -7.99 -1.62 -14.10
N PHE A 102 -7.11 -2.27 -14.87
CA PHE A 102 -5.65 -2.18 -14.70
C PHE A 102 -4.98 -1.22 -15.70
N VAL A 103 -5.78 -0.39 -16.38
CA VAL A 103 -5.32 0.75 -17.17
C VAL A 103 -5.80 2.04 -16.51
N LEU A 104 -4.87 2.79 -15.91
CA LEU A 104 -5.20 4.06 -15.27
C LEU A 104 -5.74 5.04 -16.30
N THR A 105 -6.96 5.52 -16.10
CA THR A 105 -7.60 6.49 -16.98
C THR A 105 -7.79 7.82 -16.27
N TYR A 106 -7.25 8.88 -16.86
CA TYR A 106 -7.47 10.25 -16.40
C TYR A 106 -8.60 10.90 -17.18
N ARG A 107 -9.62 11.36 -16.48
CA ARG A 107 -10.71 12.15 -17.04
C ARG A 107 -10.50 13.64 -16.72
N GLN A 108 -10.16 14.39 -17.74
CA GLN A 108 -9.89 15.83 -17.62
C GLN A 108 -11.13 16.65 -17.23
N ASP A 109 -12.32 16.24 -17.68
CA ASP A 109 -13.60 16.91 -17.39
C ASP A 109 -13.95 16.91 -15.90
N THR A 110 -13.52 15.89 -15.17
CA THR A 110 -13.78 15.72 -13.74
C THR A 110 -12.54 15.82 -12.86
N ASP A 111 -11.34 15.96 -13.47
CA ASP A 111 -10.03 15.89 -12.81
C ASP A 111 -9.89 14.62 -11.92
N ARG A 112 -10.31 13.47 -12.45
CA ARG A 112 -10.31 12.19 -11.73
C ARG A 112 -9.50 11.12 -12.44
N LEU A 113 -8.84 10.28 -11.63
CA LEU A 113 -8.15 9.07 -12.06
C LEU A 113 -9.00 7.84 -11.73
N TYR A 114 -9.13 6.92 -12.68
CA TYR A 114 -9.92 5.69 -12.54
C TYR A 114 -9.03 4.49 -12.81
N GLY A 115 -9.08 3.50 -11.92
CA GLY A 115 -8.38 2.22 -12.02
C GLY A 115 -8.47 1.45 -10.71
N ARG A 116 -8.32 0.13 -10.76
CA ARG A 116 -8.24 -0.70 -9.55
C ARG A 116 -6.96 -0.34 -8.78
N GLY A 117 -7.09 0.00 -7.49
CA GLY A 117 -5.97 0.46 -6.68
C GLY A 117 -5.65 1.96 -6.79
N ALA A 118 -6.37 2.72 -7.65
CA ALA A 118 -6.12 4.16 -7.81
C ALA A 118 -6.42 4.97 -6.54
N ILE A 119 -7.39 4.54 -5.74
CA ILE A 119 -7.70 5.14 -4.43
C ILE A 119 -7.29 4.24 -3.28
N ASP A 120 -7.39 2.94 -3.43
CA ASP A 120 -7.20 1.90 -2.42
C ASP A 120 -6.14 0.91 -2.93
N ASN A 121 -4.84 1.01 -2.54
CA ASN A 121 -4.24 2.12 -1.79
C ASN A 121 -2.99 2.66 -2.54
N LYS A 122 -2.78 2.27 -3.84
CA LYS A 122 -1.59 2.66 -4.63
C LYS A 122 -1.49 4.18 -4.84
N GLY A 123 -2.63 4.88 -5.00
CA GLY A 123 -2.66 6.34 -5.13
C GLY A 123 -2.14 7.05 -3.88
N PRO A 124 -2.70 6.78 -2.69
CA PRO A 124 -2.16 7.28 -1.44
C PRO A 124 -0.69 6.93 -1.21
N ALA A 125 -0.26 5.71 -1.59
CA ALA A 125 1.15 5.30 -1.50
C ALA A 125 2.06 6.15 -2.41
N VAL A 126 1.64 6.44 -3.65
CA VAL A 126 2.36 7.36 -4.54
C VAL A 126 2.36 8.78 -3.98
N ALA A 127 1.25 9.25 -3.41
CA ALA A 127 1.19 10.56 -2.77
C ALA A 127 2.18 10.68 -1.60
N ALA A 128 2.26 9.65 -0.74
CA ALA A 128 3.23 9.58 0.36
C ALA A 128 4.67 9.57 -0.15
N LEU A 129 4.99 8.79 -1.19
CA LEU A 129 6.30 8.72 -1.81
C LEU A 129 6.73 10.11 -2.33
N TYR A 130 5.86 10.81 -3.04
CA TYR A 130 6.18 12.14 -3.58
C TYR A 130 6.19 13.21 -2.50
N ALA A 131 5.45 13.05 -1.39
CA ALA A 131 5.60 13.92 -0.23
C ALA A 131 6.99 13.79 0.41
N MET A 132 7.50 12.55 0.56
CA MET A 132 8.87 12.31 1.02
C MET A 132 9.90 12.90 0.03
N ARG A 133 9.67 12.73 -1.26
CA ARG A 133 10.53 13.30 -2.30
C ARG A 133 10.56 14.83 -2.25
N ALA A 134 9.40 15.47 -2.09
CA ALA A 134 9.29 16.93 -1.94
C ALA A 134 10.08 17.44 -0.73
N ILE A 135 9.96 16.80 0.42
CA ILE A 135 10.72 17.14 1.64
C ILE A 135 12.22 17.14 1.35
N ARG A 136 12.72 16.10 0.67
CA ARG A 136 14.15 15.96 0.36
C ARG A 136 14.62 16.97 -0.68
N GLU A 137 13.92 17.13 -1.80
CA GLU A 137 14.33 17.99 -2.91
C GLU A 137 14.20 19.50 -2.58
N LEU A 138 13.24 19.85 -1.73
CA LEU A 138 13.08 21.21 -1.21
C LEU A 138 13.97 21.47 0.03
N HIS A 139 14.78 20.49 0.44
CA HIS A 139 15.67 20.58 1.60
C HIS A 139 14.95 21.02 2.88
N ILE A 140 13.70 20.55 3.08
CA ILE A 140 12.94 20.84 4.29
C ILE A 140 13.65 20.17 5.48
N PRO A 141 14.04 20.93 6.52
CA PRO A 141 14.82 20.37 7.61
C PRO A 141 13.98 19.40 8.46
N MET A 142 14.48 18.18 8.64
CA MET A 142 13.83 17.14 9.43
C MET A 142 14.64 16.82 10.68
N LYS A 143 13.97 16.65 11.83
CA LYS A 143 14.61 16.21 13.09
C LYS A 143 14.67 14.68 13.19
N HIS A 144 13.82 13.98 12.45
CA HIS A 144 13.68 12.53 12.47
C HIS A 144 13.48 12.00 11.06
N GLY A 145 13.72 10.72 10.87
CA GLY A 145 13.38 10.01 9.64
C GLY A 145 11.88 9.74 9.51
N VAL A 146 11.47 9.47 8.27
CA VAL A 146 10.14 8.95 7.92
C VAL A 146 10.34 7.68 7.12
N ARG A 147 9.57 6.67 7.43
CA ARG A 147 9.55 5.39 6.72
C ARG A 147 8.23 5.22 6.00
N LEU A 148 8.25 4.99 4.69
CA LEU A 148 7.10 4.51 3.95
C LEU A 148 7.15 2.98 3.93
N LEU A 149 6.08 2.36 4.42
CA LEU A 149 5.89 0.91 4.40
C LEU A 149 4.88 0.56 3.31
N LEU A 150 5.23 -0.43 2.49
CA LEU A 150 4.48 -0.88 1.32
C LEU A 150 4.13 -2.36 1.50
N GLY A 151 2.93 -2.62 2.04
CA GLY A 151 2.40 -3.96 2.26
C GLY A 151 1.89 -4.62 1.00
N THR A 152 1.70 -5.94 1.05
CA THR A 152 1.20 -6.73 -0.08
C THR A 152 0.14 -7.77 0.31
N ASP A 153 -0.50 -7.61 1.47
CA ASP A 153 -1.52 -8.54 1.97
C ASP A 153 -2.57 -7.86 2.88
N GLU A 154 -2.77 -6.55 2.74
CA GLU A 154 -3.72 -5.80 3.58
C GLU A 154 -5.15 -6.33 3.40
N GLU A 155 -5.59 -6.49 2.15
CA GLU A 155 -6.92 -6.93 1.73
C GLU A 155 -7.29 -8.36 2.21
N ASN A 156 -6.30 -9.10 2.73
CA ASN A 156 -6.48 -10.47 3.20
C ASN A 156 -6.05 -10.67 4.66
N GLY A 157 -5.94 -9.58 5.43
CA GLY A 157 -5.72 -9.63 6.87
C GLY A 157 -4.30 -9.31 7.33
N SER A 158 -3.50 -8.61 6.52
CA SER A 158 -2.22 -7.99 6.89
C SER A 158 -1.20 -8.95 7.50
N SER A 159 -1.08 -10.17 6.95
CA SER A 159 -0.08 -11.12 7.44
C SER A 159 1.35 -10.70 7.07
N ASP A 160 1.52 -9.84 6.08
CA ASP A 160 2.76 -9.15 5.72
C ASP A 160 3.26 -8.23 6.84
N LEU A 161 2.36 -7.48 7.48
CA LEU A 161 2.69 -6.66 8.65
C LEU A 161 3.16 -7.53 9.81
N THR A 162 2.51 -8.69 10.03
CA THR A 162 2.94 -9.67 11.02
C THR A 162 4.36 -10.18 10.72
N ALA A 163 4.64 -10.53 9.48
CA ALA A 163 5.97 -10.99 9.05
C ALA A 163 7.04 -9.88 9.18
N TYR A 164 6.67 -8.63 8.91
CA TYR A 164 7.54 -7.47 9.11
C TYR A 164 7.91 -7.30 10.59
N LEU A 165 6.93 -7.35 11.49
CA LEU A 165 7.12 -7.17 12.94
C LEU A 165 7.97 -8.27 13.60
N GLN A 166 8.09 -9.44 12.96
CA GLN A 166 9.01 -10.50 13.41
C GLN A 166 10.49 -10.14 13.15
N GLN A 167 10.78 -9.23 12.22
CA GLN A 167 12.14 -8.90 11.78
C GLN A 167 12.52 -7.43 12.03
N ARG A 168 11.55 -6.56 12.19
CA ARG A 168 11.73 -5.10 12.31
C ARG A 168 10.79 -4.53 13.36
N THR A 169 11.19 -3.40 13.93
CA THR A 169 10.35 -2.61 14.83
C THR A 169 9.67 -1.47 14.07
N MET A 170 8.42 -1.19 14.44
CA MET A 170 7.73 -0.01 13.92
C MET A 170 8.29 1.27 14.53
N PRO A 171 8.34 2.37 13.77
CA PRO A 171 8.50 3.70 14.34
C PRO A 171 7.41 3.99 15.40
N PRO A 172 7.68 4.88 16.38
CA PRO A 172 6.74 5.14 17.48
C PRO A 172 5.40 5.76 17.04
N MET A 173 5.36 6.39 15.87
CA MET A 173 4.13 6.92 15.27
C MET A 173 3.90 6.22 13.93
N VAL A 174 2.64 5.85 13.70
CA VAL A 174 2.21 5.24 12.43
C VAL A 174 0.88 5.85 12.04
N PHE A 175 0.71 6.17 10.77
CA PHE A 175 -0.61 6.41 10.19
C PHE A 175 -0.72 5.71 8.84
N THR A 176 -1.96 5.42 8.44
CA THR A 176 -2.28 4.95 7.10
C THR A 176 -3.14 6.00 6.39
N PRO A 177 -2.82 6.36 5.14
CA PRO A 177 -3.68 7.21 4.31
C PRO A 177 -4.75 6.38 3.60
N ASP A 178 -5.27 5.35 4.25
CA ASP A 178 -6.20 4.36 3.72
C ASP A 178 -7.58 4.56 4.32
N GLY A 179 -8.14 5.71 4.11
CA GLY A 179 -9.43 6.09 4.66
C GLY A 179 -9.87 7.48 4.25
N ASP A 180 -11.07 7.82 4.65
CA ASP A 180 -11.64 9.14 4.42
C ASP A 180 -11.09 10.21 5.38
N TYR A 181 -11.17 11.47 4.97
CA TYR A 181 -10.87 12.61 5.83
C TYR A 181 -12.14 13.12 6.52
N PRO A 182 -12.07 13.66 7.74
CA PRO A 182 -10.89 13.97 8.55
C PRO A 182 -10.21 12.74 9.14
N VAL A 183 -8.99 12.94 9.69
CA VAL A 183 -8.20 11.87 10.31
C VAL A 183 -9.03 11.11 11.36
N ILE A 184 -9.12 9.80 11.19
CA ILE A 184 -9.76 8.87 12.12
C ILE A 184 -8.67 8.39 13.10
N ASN A 185 -8.88 8.58 14.39
CA ASN A 185 -7.93 8.16 15.42
C ASN A 185 -8.53 7.17 16.44
N ILE A 186 -9.79 6.78 16.25
CA ILE A 186 -10.49 5.78 17.05
C ILE A 186 -11.36 4.95 16.12
N GLU A 187 -11.17 3.64 16.14
CA GLU A 187 -12.00 2.69 15.41
C GLU A 187 -12.63 1.68 16.36
N LYS A 188 -13.82 1.20 15.98
CA LYS A 188 -14.45 0.06 16.65
C LYS A 188 -13.81 -1.25 16.20
N GLY A 189 -13.68 -2.22 17.11
CA GLY A 189 -13.25 -3.56 16.75
C GLY A 189 -14.23 -4.23 15.77
N MET A 190 -13.71 -5.10 14.92
CA MET A 190 -14.49 -5.94 14.01
C MET A 190 -14.39 -7.40 14.45
N LEU A 191 -15.54 -8.09 14.50
CA LEU A 191 -15.62 -9.53 14.70
C LEU A 191 -16.30 -10.14 13.47
N ARG A 192 -15.58 -11.03 12.79
CA ARG A 192 -16.12 -11.83 11.68
C ARG A 192 -16.38 -13.24 12.19
N LEU A 193 -17.64 -13.66 12.17
CA LEU A 193 -18.04 -15.02 12.51
C LEU A 193 -18.33 -15.79 11.21
N THR A 194 -17.75 -16.98 11.10
CA THR A 194 -18.08 -17.92 10.01
C THR A 194 -18.85 -19.07 10.64
N PRO A 195 -20.21 -19.03 10.65
CA PRO A 195 -20.99 -20.15 11.14
C PRO A 195 -20.85 -21.32 10.16
N VAL A 196 -20.57 -22.50 10.70
CA VAL A 196 -20.52 -23.74 9.95
C VAL A 196 -21.65 -24.62 10.46
N SER A 197 -22.54 -25.06 9.55
CA SER A 197 -23.62 -25.99 9.87
C SER A 197 -23.36 -27.31 9.15
N TYR A 198 -23.27 -28.37 9.93
CA TYR A 198 -23.18 -29.74 9.41
C TYR A 198 -24.58 -30.31 9.32
N THR A 199 -25.24 -30.21 8.19
CA THR A 199 -26.58 -30.76 7.97
C THR A 199 -26.60 -32.26 7.63
N HIS A 200 -25.42 -32.82 7.30
CA HIS A 200 -25.26 -34.24 6.97
C HIS A 200 -24.09 -34.83 7.75
N LEU A 201 -24.36 -35.50 8.84
CA LEU A 201 -23.38 -36.35 9.50
C LEU A 201 -23.16 -37.60 8.62
N ARG A 202 -21.90 -38.00 8.43
CA ARG A 202 -21.59 -39.29 7.84
C ARG A 202 -22.10 -40.38 8.79
N ALA A 203 -22.48 -41.53 8.24
CA ALA A 203 -23.16 -42.61 8.97
C ALA A 203 -22.44 -43.14 10.24
N HIS A 204 -21.24 -42.67 10.55
CA HIS A 204 -20.42 -43.09 11.69
C HIS A 204 -19.86 -41.92 12.51
N GLU A 205 -20.31 -40.67 12.27
CA GLU A 205 -19.89 -39.52 13.07
C GLU A 205 -20.89 -39.33 14.22
N THR A 206 -20.37 -39.32 15.44
CA THR A 206 -21.12 -38.96 16.64
C THR A 206 -20.79 -37.54 17.05
N PRO A 207 -21.61 -36.88 17.93
CA PRO A 207 -21.34 -35.53 18.42
C PRO A 207 -19.97 -35.38 19.10
N GLU A 208 -19.36 -36.46 19.54
CA GLU A 208 -18.02 -36.45 20.14
C GLU A 208 -16.89 -36.31 19.09
N HIS A 209 -17.20 -36.45 17.81
CA HIS A 209 -16.25 -36.30 16.70
C HIS A 209 -16.36 -34.94 15.99
N LEU A 210 -17.24 -34.09 16.46
CA LEU A 210 -17.41 -32.68 16.02
C LEU A 210 -16.93 -31.73 17.11
#